data_63e9e7bef15eaaa570be6184d2c03a8d
#
_entry.id   63e9e7bef15eaaa570be6184d2c03a8d
#
_cell.length_a   1.000
_cell.length_b   1.000
_cell.length_c   1.000
_cell.angle_alpha   90.00
_cell.angle_beta   90.00
_cell.angle_gamma   90.00
#
_symmetry.space_group_name_H-M   'P 1'
#
loop_
_entity.id
_entity.type
_entity.pdbx_description
1 polymer ?
#
loop_
_entity_poly.entity_id
_entity_poly.type
_entity_poly.pdbx_seq_one_letter_code
_entity_poly.pdbx_strand_id
1 'polypeptide(L)'
;MNLFTLIPFNQNILSSLLSSDLLIVWNTATKKINGIEHNTGALGHGFSVAVGIALSKKINQSKKKVYTILGDGELSEGSVWEAFTSANKYKLDNLIMIIDRNGLQITGKTENVNPIEPLEEKLQSFGFKVNSINGNDTTEILDALKATPFESNKPNAIIANTVKGCGISFIENEVK
;
A
#
# COMPACT_ATOMS: atom_id res chain seq x y z
N MET A 1 -14.57 -15.56 1.34
CA MET A 1 -13.39 -16.19 1.97
C MET A 1 -12.20 -15.34 1.56
N ASN A 2 -11.75 -14.43 2.45
CA ASN A 2 -10.67 -13.50 2.14
C ASN A 2 -9.36 -14.27 2.11
N LEU A 3 -8.90 -14.62 0.91
CA LEU A 3 -7.56 -15.12 0.72
C LEU A 3 -6.58 -13.96 0.95
N PHE A 4 -6.00 -13.96 2.14
CA PHE A 4 -4.89 -13.10 2.46
C PHE A 4 -3.77 -13.38 1.46
N THR A 5 -3.50 -12.42 0.61
CA THR A 5 -2.22 -12.37 -0.08
C THR A 5 -1.19 -12.19 1.04
N LEU A 6 -0.52 -13.26 1.40
CA LEU A 6 0.58 -13.21 2.32
C LEU A 6 1.74 -12.51 1.57
N ILE A 7 1.76 -11.17 1.61
CA ILE A 7 3.07 -10.55 1.74
C ILE A 7 3.64 -11.24 2.98
N PRO A 8 4.81 -11.87 2.95
CA PRO A 8 5.37 -12.47 4.14
C PRO A 8 5.70 -11.36 5.14
N PHE A 9 4.65 -10.83 5.77
CA PHE A 9 4.78 -9.95 6.91
C PHE A 9 5.29 -10.82 8.06
N ASN A 10 6.58 -11.14 7.98
CA ASN A 10 7.30 -11.70 9.08
C ASN A 10 7.09 -10.78 10.29
N GLN A 11 6.77 -11.36 11.45
CA GLN A 11 6.58 -10.60 12.69
C GLN A 11 7.77 -9.66 12.98
N ASN A 12 8.95 -9.97 12.46
CA ASN A 12 10.14 -9.13 12.55
C ASN A 12 10.05 -7.86 11.68
N ILE A 13 9.38 -7.90 10.53
CA ILE A 13 9.12 -6.70 9.71
C ILE A 13 8.10 -5.83 10.44
N LEU A 14 7.03 -6.44 10.93
CA LEU A 14 6.02 -5.73 11.69
C LEU A 14 6.64 -5.11 12.97
N SER A 15 7.45 -5.85 13.71
CA SER A 15 8.11 -5.35 14.92
C SER A 15 9.16 -4.26 14.65
N SER A 16 9.88 -4.33 13.52
CA SER A 16 10.80 -3.25 13.11
C SER A 16 10.07 -2.00 12.61
N LEU A 17 8.86 -2.16 12.06
CA LEU A 17 7.97 -1.07 11.67
C LEU A 17 7.17 -0.54 12.87
N LEU A 18 6.94 -1.35 13.91
CA LEU A 18 6.17 -1.04 15.12
C LEU A 18 6.95 -0.23 16.17
N SER A 19 8.13 0.31 15.84
CA SER A 19 8.66 1.40 16.65
C SER A 19 7.57 2.50 16.74
N SER A 20 7.42 3.14 17.88
CA SER A 20 6.32 4.02 18.33
C SER A 20 5.81 5.12 17.38
N ASP A 21 6.30 5.14 16.14
CA ASP A 21 6.12 6.22 15.17
C ASP A 21 5.35 5.83 13.89
N LEU A 22 4.75 4.65 13.86
CA LEU A 22 4.09 4.08 12.69
C LEU A 22 2.57 4.08 12.84
N LEU A 23 1.86 4.41 11.76
CA LEU A 23 0.42 4.23 11.63
C LEU A 23 0.14 3.43 10.36
N ILE A 24 -0.50 2.27 10.48
CA ILE A 24 -0.88 1.44 9.34
C ILE A 24 -2.39 1.52 9.11
N VAL A 25 -2.77 1.84 7.88
CA VAL A 25 -4.14 1.72 7.38
C VAL A 25 -4.18 0.58 6.39
N TRP A 26 -4.94 -0.44 6.69
CA TRP A 26 -5.05 -1.62 5.84
C TRP A 26 -6.49 -2.07 5.65
N ASN A 27 -6.82 -2.49 4.44
CA ASN A 27 -8.10 -3.10 4.13
C ASN A 27 -8.19 -4.52 4.70
N THR A 28 -8.55 -4.61 5.97
CA THR A 28 -8.77 -5.89 6.67
C THR A 28 -10.01 -5.81 7.55
N ALA A 29 -10.85 -6.83 7.47
CA ALA A 29 -12.05 -6.96 8.30
C ALA A 29 -11.78 -7.60 9.66
N THR A 30 -10.51 -7.88 10.01
CA THR A 30 -10.17 -8.61 11.23
C THR A 30 -9.88 -7.69 12.41
N LYS A 31 -10.32 -8.17 13.58
CA LYS A 31 -10.18 -7.52 14.89
C LYS A 31 -8.73 -7.16 15.19
N LYS A 32 -8.56 -6.07 15.94
CA LYS A 32 -7.32 -5.48 16.49
C LYS A 32 -6.06 -6.35 16.37
N ILE A 33 -5.32 -6.12 15.30
CA ILE A 33 -3.95 -6.59 15.17
C ILE A 33 -3.07 -5.44 15.68
N ASN A 34 -2.15 -5.72 16.60
CA ASN A 34 -1.22 -4.70 17.07
C ASN A 34 -0.44 -4.12 15.88
N GLY A 35 -0.44 -2.79 15.76
CA GLY A 35 0.23 -2.07 14.67
C GLY A 35 -0.67 -1.71 13.50
N ILE A 36 -1.92 -2.18 13.47
CA ILE A 36 -2.92 -1.71 12.51
C ILE A 36 -3.85 -0.74 13.25
N GLU A 37 -3.74 0.53 12.92
CA GLU A 37 -4.49 1.60 13.59
C GLU A 37 -5.89 1.80 13.00
N HIS A 38 -6.06 1.48 11.72
CA HIS A 38 -7.33 1.64 11.04
C HIS A 38 -7.61 0.48 10.09
N ASN A 39 -8.74 -0.17 10.33
CA ASN A 39 -9.24 -1.26 9.47
C ASN A 39 -10.32 -0.72 8.55
N THR A 40 -10.25 -1.06 7.27
CA THR A 40 -11.31 -0.76 6.31
C THR A 40 -11.81 -2.05 5.66
N GLY A 41 -13.05 -2.07 5.21
CA GLY A 41 -13.63 -3.18 4.42
C GLY A 41 -14.21 -2.67 3.10
N ALA A 42 -14.39 -1.35 2.98
CA ALA A 42 -14.84 -0.71 1.76
C ALA A 42 -13.61 -0.32 0.93
N LEU A 43 -13.48 -0.92 -0.26
CA LEU A 43 -12.37 -0.64 -1.19
C LEU A 43 -12.31 0.85 -1.52
N GLY A 44 -11.10 1.38 -1.65
CA GLY A 44 -10.82 2.78 -1.99
C GLY A 44 -10.95 3.78 -0.84
N HIS A 45 -11.57 3.41 0.29
CA HIS A 45 -11.77 4.35 1.41
C HIS A 45 -10.54 4.47 2.31
N GLY A 46 -9.81 3.38 2.50
CA GLY A 46 -8.64 3.33 3.39
C GLY A 46 -7.56 4.33 3.01
N PHE A 47 -7.29 4.47 1.71
CA PHE A 47 -6.30 5.41 1.23
C PHE A 47 -6.69 6.87 1.51
N SER A 48 -7.95 7.24 1.28
CA SER A 48 -8.45 8.58 1.57
C SER A 48 -8.33 8.93 3.05
N VAL A 49 -8.61 7.96 3.94
CA VAL A 49 -8.40 8.12 5.39
C VAL A 49 -6.92 8.31 5.71
N ALA A 50 -6.03 7.51 5.10
CA ALA A 50 -4.58 7.63 5.29
C ALA A 50 -4.06 9.01 4.87
N VAL A 51 -4.55 9.57 3.76
CA VAL A 51 -4.23 10.95 3.32
C VAL A 51 -4.64 11.96 4.39
N GLY A 52 -5.85 11.86 4.95
CA GLY A 52 -6.32 12.75 6.01
C GLY A 52 -5.45 12.66 7.28
N ILE A 53 -5.07 11.44 7.67
CA ILE A 53 -4.20 11.21 8.82
C ILE A 53 -2.80 11.78 8.56
N ALA A 54 -2.22 11.54 7.38
CA ALA A 54 -0.90 12.05 7.02
C ALA A 54 -0.88 13.59 7.01
N LEU A 55 -1.94 14.22 6.48
CA LEU A 55 -2.11 15.66 6.53
C LEU A 55 -2.17 16.19 7.96
N SER A 56 -2.98 15.57 8.81
CA SER A 56 -3.06 15.93 10.24
C SER A 56 -1.71 15.84 10.92
N LYS A 57 -0.94 14.76 10.70
CA LYS A 57 0.40 14.61 11.25
C LYS A 57 1.34 15.71 10.75
N LYS A 58 1.29 16.05 9.46
CA LYS A 58 2.11 17.09 8.86
C LYS A 58 1.80 18.48 9.42
N ILE A 59 0.51 18.83 9.56
CA ILE A 59 0.07 20.11 10.17
C ILE A 59 0.57 20.22 11.62
N ASN A 60 0.49 19.13 12.38
CA ASN A 60 0.95 19.08 13.77
C ASN A 60 2.48 18.89 13.89
N GLN A 61 3.24 19.02 12.80
CA GLN A 61 4.70 18.88 12.76
C GLN A 61 5.22 17.56 13.36
N SER A 62 4.40 16.52 13.30
CA SER A 62 4.78 15.19 13.74
C SER A 62 5.72 14.54 12.74
N LYS A 63 6.76 13.86 13.23
CA LYS A 63 7.69 13.08 12.39
C LYS A 63 7.15 11.70 12.00
N LYS A 64 5.93 11.36 12.45
CA LYS A 64 5.33 10.04 12.22
C LYS A 64 4.98 9.85 10.75
N LYS A 65 5.32 8.69 10.24
CA LYS A 65 4.94 8.23 8.89
C LYS A 65 3.59 7.51 8.95
N VAL A 66 2.86 7.57 7.85
CA VAL A 66 1.59 6.86 7.66
C VAL A 66 1.78 5.89 6.50
N TYR A 67 1.58 4.62 6.77
CA TYR A 67 1.65 3.56 5.77
C TYR A 67 0.24 3.08 5.45
N THR A 68 -0.01 2.82 4.17
CA THR A 68 -1.27 2.25 3.71
C THR A 68 -0.99 1.16 2.71
N ILE A 69 -1.72 0.05 2.80
CA ILE A 69 -1.58 -1.09 1.90
C ILE A 69 -2.86 -1.24 1.11
N LEU A 70 -2.72 -1.27 -0.22
CA LEU A 70 -3.83 -1.46 -1.17
C LEU A 70 -3.53 -2.66 -2.06
N GLY A 71 -4.57 -3.39 -2.43
CA GLY A 71 -4.47 -4.33 -3.56
C GLY A 71 -4.51 -3.61 -4.90
N ASP A 72 -3.93 -4.19 -5.93
CA ASP A 72 -3.96 -3.61 -7.28
C ASP A 72 -5.39 -3.53 -7.85
N GLY A 73 -6.25 -4.49 -7.54
CA GLY A 73 -7.67 -4.42 -7.88
C GLY A 73 -8.42 -3.26 -7.19
N GLU A 74 -7.96 -2.81 -6.02
CA GLU A 74 -8.53 -1.65 -5.32
C GLU A 74 -8.27 -0.33 -6.07
N LEU A 75 -7.27 -0.28 -6.93
CA LEU A 75 -7.01 0.87 -7.79
C LEU A 75 -8.10 1.09 -8.87
N SER A 76 -9.06 0.19 -8.98
CA SER A 76 -10.27 0.41 -9.80
C SER A 76 -11.22 1.43 -9.16
N GLU A 77 -11.05 1.75 -7.87
CA GLU A 77 -11.91 2.70 -7.15
C GLU A 77 -11.48 4.14 -7.44
N GLY A 78 -12.40 4.97 -7.94
CA GLY A 78 -12.13 6.36 -8.31
C GLY A 78 -11.65 7.22 -7.14
N SER A 79 -12.14 6.96 -5.92
CA SER A 79 -11.74 7.67 -4.70
C SER A 79 -10.25 7.58 -4.38
N VAL A 80 -9.58 6.51 -4.82
CA VAL A 80 -8.11 6.37 -4.68
C VAL A 80 -7.40 7.44 -5.51
N TRP A 81 -7.80 7.61 -6.77
CA TRP A 81 -7.21 8.60 -7.69
C TRP A 81 -7.49 10.05 -7.28
N GLU A 82 -8.69 10.31 -6.74
CA GLU A 82 -9.03 11.60 -6.15
C GLU A 82 -8.11 11.91 -4.95
N ALA A 83 -7.87 10.92 -4.11
CA ALA A 83 -6.98 11.07 -2.97
C ALA A 83 -5.50 11.25 -3.36
N PHE A 84 -5.05 10.70 -4.52
CA PHE A 84 -3.72 10.97 -5.06
C PHE A 84 -3.49 12.46 -5.29
N THR A 85 -4.48 13.15 -5.88
CA THR A 85 -4.38 14.60 -6.11
C THR A 85 -4.19 15.37 -4.79
N SER A 86 -4.91 14.97 -3.75
CA SER A 86 -4.80 15.55 -2.42
C SER A 86 -3.44 15.28 -1.79
N ALA A 87 -2.93 14.05 -1.87
CA ALA A 87 -1.62 13.68 -1.35
C ALA A 87 -0.50 14.52 -1.97
N ASN A 88 -0.55 14.72 -3.29
CA ASN A 88 0.42 15.57 -4.01
C ASN A 88 0.25 17.06 -3.66
N LYS A 89 -0.98 17.57 -3.66
CA LYS A 89 -1.27 18.97 -3.31
C LYS A 89 -0.68 19.37 -1.97
N TYR A 90 -0.83 18.52 -0.97
CA TYR A 90 -0.34 18.76 0.39
C TYR A 90 1.09 18.27 0.60
N LYS A 91 1.75 17.75 -0.45
CA LYS A 91 3.15 17.32 -0.41
C LYS A 91 3.43 16.34 0.73
N LEU A 92 2.59 15.30 0.85
CA LEU A 92 2.60 14.38 1.98
C LEU A 92 3.75 13.37 1.87
N ASP A 93 4.97 13.83 2.10
CA ASP A 93 6.18 13.00 2.12
C ASP A 93 6.22 12.00 3.30
N ASN A 94 5.36 12.21 4.29
CA ASN A 94 5.12 11.29 5.39
C ASN A 94 4.07 10.20 5.07
N LEU A 95 3.49 10.19 3.86
CA LEU A 95 2.56 9.15 3.39
C LEU A 95 3.31 8.16 2.50
N ILE A 96 3.22 6.88 2.86
CA ILE A 96 3.81 5.77 2.12
C ILE A 96 2.69 4.80 1.74
N MET A 97 2.41 4.72 0.45
CA MET A 97 1.46 3.78 -0.13
C MET A 97 2.21 2.54 -0.61
N ILE A 98 1.74 1.36 -0.21
CA ILE A 98 2.26 0.08 -0.68
C ILE A 98 1.15 -0.58 -1.50
N ILE A 99 1.44 -0.89 -2.75
CA ILE A 99 0.50 -1.56 -3.65
C ILE A 99 0.93 -3.02 -3.78
N ASP A 100 0.08 -3.94 -3.31
CA ASP A 100 0.24 -5.37 -3.56
C ASP A 100 -0.15 -5.66 -5.02
N ARG A 101 0.86 -5.62 -5.90
CA ARG A 101 0.71 -5.84 -7.34
C ARG A 101 0.84 -7.33 -7.64
N ASN A 102 -0.22 -8.08 -7.33
CA ASN A 102 -0.27 -9.52 -7.59
C ASN A 102 -0.92 -9.87 -8.94
N GLY A 103 -1.43 -8.90 -9.68
CA GLY A 103 -2.02 -9.08 -11.00
C GLY A 103 -3.39 -9.72 -11.02
N LEU A 104 -4.00 -9.92 -9.85
CA LEU A 104 -5.29 -10.63 -9.71
C LEU A 104 -6.29 -9.81 -8.91
N GLN A 105 -7.54 -9.88 -9.31
CA GLN A 105 -8.67 -9.35 -8.55
C GLN A 105 -9.82 -10.38 -8.55
N ILE A 106 -10.92 -10.09 -7.86
CA ILE A 106 -12.01 -11.05 -7.54
C ILE A 106 -12.42 -11.95 -8.72
N THR A 107 -12.45 -11.43 -9.93
CA THR A 107 -13.01 -12.12 -11.11
C THR A 107 -11.96 -12.54 -12.15
N GLY A 108 -10.68 -12.21 -11.94
CA GLY A 108 -9.65 -12.57 -12.90
C GLY A 108 -8.38 -11.74 -12.81
N LYS A 109 -7.61 -11.75 -13.90
CA LYS A 109 -6.41 -10.91 -14.02
C LYS A 109 -6.80 -9.45 -14.04
N THR A 110 -6.10 -8.62 -13.26
CA THR A 110 -6.37 -7.18 -13.13
C THR A 110 -6.40 -6.50 -14.51
N GLU A 111 -5.44 -6.80 -15.39
CA GLU A 111 -5.36 -6.20 -16.71
C GLU A 111 -6.48 -6.64 -17.68
N ASN A 112 -7.13 -7.76 -17.40
CA ASN A 112 -8.28 -8.21 -18.23
C ASN A 112 -9.61 -7.62 -17.73
N VAL A 113 -9.71 -7.33 -16.44
CA VAL A 113 -10.95 -6.82 -15.82
C VAL A 113 -11.00 -5.30 -15.88
N ASN A 114 -9.95 -4.64 -15.41
CA ASN A 114 -9.80 -3.19 -15.45
C ASN A 114 -8.31 -2.83 -15.53
N PRO A 115 -7.76 -2.56 -16.74
CA PRO A 115 -6.34 -2.32 -16.92
C PRO A 115 -5.84 -1.11 -16.13
N ILE A 116 -4.80 -1.30 -15.33
CA ILE A 116 -4.17 -0.23 -14.55
C ILE A 116 -2.80 0.19 -15.07
N GLU A 117 -2.21 -0.60 -15.98
CA GLU A 117 -0.92 -0.24 -16.59
C GLU A 117 -1.03 0.97 -17.56
N PRO A 118 0.03 1.75 -17.74
CA PRO A 118 1.31 1.72 -17.01
C PRO A 118 1.18 2.36 -15.61
N LEU A 119 1.21 1.54 -14.57
CA LEU A 119 0.92 1.99 -13.22
C LEU A 119 1.96 2.97 -12.66
N GLU A 120 3.25 2.67 -12.86
CA GLU A 120 4.33 3.52 -12.37
C GLU A 120 4.25 4.93 -12.95
N GLU A 121 4.07 5.04 -14.27
CA GLU A 121 3.96 6.33 -14.96
C GLU A 121 2.73 7.12 -14.52
N LYS A 122 1.60 6.42 -14.32
CA LYS A 122 0.39 7.04 -13.78
C LYS A 122 0.63 7.63 -12.39
N LEU A 123 1.23 6.88 -11.48
CA LEU A 123 1.56 7.36 -10.13
C LEU A 123 2.53 8.54 -10.16
N GLN A 124 3.55 8.47 -11.02
CA GLN A 124 4.50 9.57 -11.22
C GLN A 124 3.80 10.84 -11.74
N SER A 125 2.84 10.70 -12.65
CA SER A 125 2.06 11.84 -13.17
C SER A 125 1.15 12.47 -12.10
N PHE A 126 0.73 11.69 -11.10
CA PHE A 126 0.05 12.20 -9.90
C PHE A 126 1.02 12.78 -8.86
N GLY A 127 2.31 12.83 -9.14
CA GLY A 127 3.33 13.45 -8.29
C GLY A 127 3.94 12.55 -7.23
N PHE A 128 3.69 11.26 -7.26
CA PHE A 128 4.34 10.30 -6.37
C PHE A 128 5.79 10.05 -6.76
N LYS A 129 6.62 9.80 -5.76
CA LYS A 129 7.89 9.13 -5.97
C LYS A 129 7.67 7.62 -5.84
N VAL A 130 8.00 6.89 -6.90
CA VAL A 130 7.69 5.46 -7.02
C VAL A 130 8.96 4.62 -6.90
N ASN A 131 8.83 3.49 -6.22
CA ASN A 131 9.83 2.42 -6.18
C ASN A 131 9.13 1.08 -6.42
N SER A 132 9.57 0.34 -7.44
CA SER A 132 9.05 -0.99 -7.78
C SER A 132 10.01 -2.06 -7.27
N ILE A 133 9.49 -3.04 -6.53
CA ILE A 133 10.28 -4.06 -5.84
C ILE A 133 9.69 -5.46 -6.05
N ASN A 134 10.48 -6.49 -5.76
CA ASN A 134 9.97 -7.83 -5.55
C ASN A 134 9.29 -7.90 -4.17
N GLY A 135 7.95 -7.92 -4.17
CA GLY A 135 7.15 -7.96 -2.95
C GLY A 135 7.18 -9.30 -2.19
N ASN A 136 7.80 -10.33 -2.75
CA ASN A 136 8.05 -11.60 -2.05
C ASN A 136 9.47 -11.67 -1.45
N ASP A 137 10.32 -10.67 -1.68
CA ASP A 137 11.65 -10.57 -1.07
C ASP A 137 11.61 -9.64 0.16
N THR A 138 11.80 -10.24 1.33
CA THR A 138 11.80 -9.51 2.61
C THR A 138 12.89 -8.44 2.69
N THR A 139 14.05 -8.68 2.06
CA THR A 139 15.17 -7.73 2.07
C THR A 139 14.83 -6.49 1.26
N GLU A 140 14.30 -6.69 0.03
CA GLU A 140 13.87 -5.57 -0.81
C GLU A 140 12.77 -4.73 -0.14
N ILE A 141 11.80 -5.39 0.53
CA ILE A 141 10.75 -4.70 1.28
C ILE A 141 11.35 -3.83 2.38
N LEU A 142 12.24 -4.41 3.21
CA LEU A 142 12.88 -3.68 4.32
C LEU A 142 13.70 -2.49 3.83
N ASP A 143 14.45 -2.67 2.76
CA ASP A 143 15.31 -1.62 2.21
C ASP A 143 14.46 -0.49 1.60
N ALA A 144 13.38 -0.82 0.88
CA ALA A 144 12.45 0.17 0.37
C ALA A 144 11.79 0.97 1.50
N LEU A 145 11.35 0.31 2.57
CA LEU A 145 10.72 0.99 3.72
C LEU A 145 11.69 1.91 4.45
N LYS A 146 12.95 1.47 4.66
CA LYS A 146 14.01 2.29 5.29
C LYS A 146 14.36 3.52 4.44
N ALA A 147 14.33 3.39 3.12
CA ALA A 147 14.65 4.47 2.20
C ALA A 147 13.58 5.58 2.14
N THR A 148 12.40 5.37 2.74
CA THR A 148 11.34 6.39 2.74
C THR A 148 11.64 7.54 3.72
N PRO A 149 11.27 8.82 3.40
CA PRO A 149 10.72 9.25 2.13
C PRO A 149 11.77 9.23 1.02
N PHE A 150 11.40 8.74 -0.17
CA PHE A 150 12.31 8.69 -1.32
C PHE A 150 12.71 10.08 -1.81
N GLU A 151 11.83 11.06 -1.63
CA GLU A 151 12.04 12.46 -1.99
C GLU A 151 11.20 13.36 -1.09
N SER A 152 11.79 14.44 -0.60
CA SER A 152 11.08 15.41 0.23
C SER A 152 9.94 16.08 -0.53
N ASN A 153 8.84 16.34 0.16
CA ASN A 153 7.64 16.97 -0.39
C ASN A 153 6.92 16.19 -1.49
N LYS A 154 7.21 14.91 -1.64
CA LYS A 154 6.44 14.02 -2.53
C LYS A 154 5.87 12.84 -1.76
N PRO A 155 4.60 12.47 -1.99
CA PRO A 155 4.08 11.22 -1.47
C PRO A 155 4.85 10.04 -2.09
N ASN A 156 4.91 8.93 -1.35
CA ASN A 156 5.70 7.78 -1.72
C ASN A 156 4.79 6.62 -2.14
N ALA A 157 5.16 5.91 -3.19
CA ALA A 157 4.52 4.67 -3.59
C ALA A 157 5.55 3.55 -3.74
N ILE A 158 5.27 2.40 -3.15
CA ILE A 158 6.00 1.15 -3.33
C ILE A 158 5.10 0.21 -4.10
N ILE A 159 5.49 -0.16 -5.32
CA ILE A 159 4.83 -1.20 -6.09
C ILE A 159 5.51 -2.52 -5.74
N ALA A 160 4.85 -3.31 -4.91
CA ALA A 160 5.34 -4.62 -4.50
C ALA A 160 4.80 -5.68 -5.47
N ASN A 161 5.62 -6.11 -6.40
CA ASN A 161 5.28 -7.19 -7.34
C ASN A 161 5.28 -8.51 -6.58
N THR A 162 4.11 -9.13 -6.42
CA THR A 162 3.93 -10.33 -5.62
C THR A 162 3.32 -11.45 -6.44
N VAL A 163 3.48 -12.67 -5.94
CA VAL A 163 2.75 -13.85 -6.40
C VAL A 163 1.68 -14.18 -5.37
N LYS A 164 0.40 -14.08 -5.75
CA LYS A 164 -0.70 -14.46 -4.85
C LYS A 164 -0.56 -15.92 -4.43
N GLY A 165 -0.59 -16.18 -3.14
CA GLY A 165 -0.44 -17.55 -2.60
C GLY A 165 0.99 -18.09 -2.65
N CYS A 166 2.01 -17.24 -2.81
CA CYS A 166 3.42 -17.61 -2.89
C CYS A 166 3.83 -18.62 -1.81
N GLY A 167 4.52 -19.68 -2.22
CA GLY A 167 4.99 -20.76 -1.35
C GLY A 167 4.00 -21.91 -1.15
N ILE A 168 2.78 -21.82 -1.71
CA ILE A 168 1.77 -22.89 -1.64
C ILE A 168 1.32 -23.25 -3.05
N SER A 169 1.94 -24.27 -3.64
CA SER A 169 1.86 -24.59 -5.06
C SER A 169 0.43 -24.75 -5.62
N PHE A 170 -0.54 -25.19 -4.81
CA PHE A 170 -1.91 -25.41 -5.25
C PHE A 170 -2.83 -24.19 -5.19
N ILE A 171 -2.31 -23.05 -4.70
CA ILE A 171 -3.04 -21.77 -4.65
C ILE A 171 -2.29 -20.62 -5.31
N GLU A 172 -1.05 -20.85 -5.77
CA GLU A 172 -0.29 -19.80 -6.46
C GLU A 172 -0.99 -19.35 -7.74
N ASN A 173 -1.24 -18.03 -7.84
CA ASN A 173 -1.91 -17.39 -8.97
C ASN A 173 -3.31 -17.92 -9.28
N GLU A 174 -3.95 -18.62 -8.34
CA GLU A 174 -5.30 -19.10 -8.54
C GLU A 174 -6.34 -18.01 -8.22
N VAL A 175 -7.28 -17.83 -9.15
CA VAL A 175 -8.48 -17.03 -8.98
C VAL A 175 -9.60 -17.98 -8.56
N LYS A 176 -10.02 -17.95 -7.32
CA LYS A 176 -11.18 -18.73 -6.81
C LYS A 176 -12.14 -17.83 -6.10
#